data_d44a385922e4133da7d18823d517c057
#
_entry.id   d44a385922e4133da7d18823d517c057
#
_cell.length_a   1.000
_cell.length_b   1.000
_cell.length_c   1.000
_cell.angle_alpha   90.00
_cell.angle_beta   90.00
_cell.angle_gamma   90.00
#
_symmetry.space_group_name_H-M   'P 1'
#
loop_
_entity.id
_entity.type
_entity.pdbx_description
1 polymer ?
#
loop_
_entity_poly.entity_id
_entity_poly.type
_entity_poly.pdbx_seq_one_letter_code
_entity_poly.pdbx_strand_id
1 'polypeptide(L)'
;MKIKELVIKDEHEISVSAIALVNQPAIEDDFIALSEHKFAIQDKDKRLLIGASLIPNKLIYRNQNEEEFYIYFTKDTIRKTAEKFIEFGMQRSVNIEHEVATRGASVVESWIVEDTEKDKSALYNLSLPVGSWAIAMRVHDDELWKGVKEGLFKGFSIEGQFAERLIEKPSEKSQSKLKHYSIKENETK
;
A
#
# COMPACT_ATOMS: atom_id res chain seq x y z
N MET A 1 18.86 11.46 -10.92
CA MET A 1 18.37 10.59 -9.86
C MET A 1 17.82 9.35 -10.52
N LYS A 2 18.15 8.14 -10.03
CA LYS A 2 17.73 6.88 -10.63
C LYS A 2 16.30 6.55 -10.20
N ILE A 3 15.53 5.95 -11.12
CA ILE A 3 14.19 5.43 -10.85
C ILE A 3 14.20 3.95 -11.23
N LYS A 4 13.75 3.08 -10.31
CA LYS A 4 13.71 1.64 -10.49
C LYS A 4 12.27 1.15 -10.35
N GLU A 5 11.81 0.34 -11.29
CA GLU A 5 10.58 -0.41 -11.16
C GLU A 5 10.84 -1.67 -10.31
N LEU A 6 10.01 -1.91 -9.32
CA LEU A 6 10.03 -3.17 -8.59
C LEU A 6 9.12 -4.19 -9.28
N VAL A 7 9.66 -5.37 -9.54
CA VAL A 7 8.96 -6.47 -10.20
C VAL A 7 9.08 -7.74 -9.35
N ILE A 8 8.14 -8.66 -9.49
CA ILE A 8 8.21 -9.96 -8.83
C ILE A 8 9.40 -10.72 -9.42
N LYS A 9 10.28 -11.20 -8.53
CA LYS A 9 11.49 -11.91 -8.92
C LYS A 9 11.20 -13.31 -9.45
N ASP A 10 10.33 -14.04 -8.76
CA ASP A 10 9.89 -15.39 -9.11
C ASP A 10 8.38 -15.52 -8.85
N GLU A 11 7.65 -16.04 -9.83
CA GLU A 11 6.21 -16.27 -9.69
C GLU A 11 5.86 -17.39 -8.72
N HIS A 12 6.80 -18.21 -8.31
CA HIS A 12 6.64 -19.31 -7.33
C HIS A 12 7.10 -18.93 -5.92
N GLU A 13 7.65 -17.73 -5.71
CA GLU A 13 8.12 -17.27 -4.41
C GLU A 13 7.22 -16.19 -3.81
N ILE A 14 7.28 -16.07 -2.48
CA ILE A 14 6.61 -15.01 -1.73
C ILE A 14 7.29 -13.69 -2.05
N SER A 15 6.54 -12.72 -2.58
CA SER A 15 7.04 -11.38 -2.84
C SER A 15 6.89 -10.46 -1.62
N VAL A 16 5.77 -10.55 -0.88
CA VAL A 16 5.54 -9.83 0.38
C VAL A 16 5.42 -10.83 1.51
N SER A 17 6.36 -10.77 2.44
CA SER A 17 6.47 -11.66 3.60
C SER A 17 5.73 -11.16 4.83
N ALA A 18 5.51 -9.85 4.95
CA ALA A 18 4.78 -9.24 6.05
C ALA A 18 4.19 -7.87 5.68
N ILE A 19 3.20 -7.44 6.46
CA ILE A 19 2.70 -6.06 6.48
C ILE A 19 3.03 -5.47 7.84
N ALA A 20 3.68 -4.30 7.84
CA ALA A 20 4.03 -3.56 9.04
C ALA A 20 2.98 -2.49 9.37
N LEU A 21 2.72 -2.30 10.66
CA LEU A 21 2.12 -1.09 11.20
C LEU A 21 3.24 -0.10 11.48
N VAL A 22 3.19 1.08 10.87
CA VAL A 22 4.28 2.06 10.94
C VAL A 22 3.76 3.46 11.25
N ASN A 23 4.60 4.27 11.90
CA ASN A 23 4.33 5.69 12.12
C ASN A 23 4.48 6.50 10.82
N GLN A 24 5.47 6.14 9.98
CA GLN A 24 5.72 6.78 8.70
C GLN A 24 5.59 5.75 7.56
N PRO A 25 4.41 5.60 6.96
CA PRO A 25 4.22 4.67 5.86
C PRO A 25 5.03 5.13 4.63
N ALA A 26 5.64 4.17 3.94
CA ALA A 26 6.45 4.45 2.75
C ALA A 26 5.65 5.08 1.60
N ILE A 27 4.34 4.93 1.61
CA ILE A 27 3.41 5.49 0.61
C ILE A 27 2.78 6.82 1.06
N GLU A 28 3.10 7.31 2.25
CA GLU A 28 2.62 8.58 2.82
C GLU A 28 1.08 8.69 2.98
N ASP A 29 0.36 7.58 2.87
CA ASP A 29 -1.09 7.54 3.07
C ASP A 29 -1.43 6.88 4.40
N ASP A 30 -2.08 7.62 5.27
CA ASP A 30 -2.53 7.12 6.56
C ASP A 30 -3.69 6.13 6.39
N PHE A 31 -3.77 5.12 7.22
CA PHE A 31 -4.97 4.30 7.32
C PHE A 31 -6.02 4.97 8.22
N ILE A 32 -7.26 4.59 8.04
CA ILE A 32 -8.37 5.04 8.88
C ILE A 32 -8.61 4.02 9.99
N ALA A 33 -8.43 4.46 11.22
CA ALA A 33 -8.84 3.68 12.38
C ALA A 33 -10.36 3.81 12.56
N LEU A 34 -11.09 2.72 12.35
CA LEU A 34 -12.53 2.67 12.56
C LEU A 34 -12.82 2.50 14.04
N SER A 35 -13.15 3.61 14.71
CA SER A 35 -13.67 3.63 16.07
C SER A 35 -15.19 3.89 16.07
N GLU A 36 -15.86 3.57 17.16
CA GLU A 36 -17.34 3.65 17.31
C GLU A 36 -17.97 5.00 16.96
N HIS A 37 -17.20 6.08 17.02
CA HIS A 37 -17.72 7.43 16.85
C HIS A 37 -18.02 7.85 15.41
N LYS A 38 -17.58 7.12 14.39
CA LYS A 38 -17.85 7.46 12.97
C LYS A 38 -19.04 6.73 12.37
N PHE A 39 -19.45 5.64 12.94
CA PHE A 39 -20.63 4.90 12.48
C PHE A 39 -21.56 4.73 13.67
N ALA A 40 -22.75 5.34 13.61
CA ALA A 40 -23.84 5.16 14.57
C ALA A 40 -24.35 3.71 14.55
N ILE A 41 -23.51 2.76 14.97
CA ILE A 41 -23.87 1.37 15.14
C ILE A 41 -23.34 0.90 16.49
N GLN A 42 -24.28 0.49 17.27
CA GLN A 42 -24.15 -0.09 18.60
C GLN A 42 -22.98 -1.06 18.74
N ASP A 43 -22.25 -0.91 19.83
CA ASP A 43 -21.33 -1.86 20.45
C ASP A 43 -19.96 -2.14 19.82
N LYS A 44 -18.97 -1.78 20.59
CA LYS A 44 -17.57 -2.19 20.58
C LYS A 44 -16.75 -1.73 19.37
N ASP A 45 -15.68 -1.05 19.69
CA ASP A 45 -14.55 -0.76 18.80
C ASP A 45 -14.34 -1.94 17.83
N LYS A 46 -14.61 -1.78 16.56
CA LYS A 46 -14.40 -2.83 15.55
C LYS A 46 -12.93 -3.19 15.40
N ARG A 47 -12.04 -2.36 15.91
CA ARG A 47 -10.58 -2.50 15.84
C ARG A 47 -10.08 -2.82 14.44
N LEU A 48 -10.71 -2.19 13.44
CA LEU A 48 -10.34 -2.32 12.04
C LEU A 48 -9.58 -1.08 11.58
N LEU A 49 -8.45 -1.32 10.93
CA LEU A 49 -7.65 -0.34 10.22
C LEU A 49 -7.85 -0.58 8.72
N ILE A 50 -8.19 0.45 7.97
CA ILE A 50 -8.37 0.34 6.51
C ILE A 50 -7.48 1.35 5.83
N GLY A 51 -6.70 0.90 4.84
CA GLY A 51 -5.77 1.76 4.12
C GLY A 51 -5.11 1.06 2.95
N ALA A 52 -4.27 1.78 2.22
CA ALA A 52 -3.47 1.23 1.14
C ALA A 52 -2.19 0.56 1.65
N SER A 53 -1.88 -0.63 1.13
CA SER A 53 -0.58 -1.27 1.28
C SER A 53 0.37 -0.89 0.16
N LEU A 54 -0.14 -0.72 -1.09
CA LEU A 54 0.61 -0.27 -2.25
C LEU A 54 -0.25 0.62 -3.14
N ILE A 55 0.35 1.68 -3.68
CA ILE A 55 -0.26 2.60 -4.65
C ILE A 55 0.54 2.55 -5.95
N PRO A 56 -0.12 2.35 -7.12
CA PRO A 56 0.57 2.22 -8.39
C PRO A 56 1.26 3.52 -8.80
N ASN A 57 2.48 3.37 -9.33
CA ASN A 57 3.31 4.45 -9.87
C ASN A 57 3.68 5.55 -8.86
N LYS A 58 3.40 5.37 -7.57
CA LYS A 58 3.84 6.27 -6.52
C LYS A 58 5.34 6.07 -6.30
N LEU A 59 6.10 7.16 -6.37
CA LEU A 59 7.54 7.14 -6.16
C LEU A 59 7.83 7.06 -4.67
N ILE A 60 8.58 6.05 -4.27
CA ILE A 60 9.01 5.81 -2.90
C ILE A 60 10.51 6.03 -2.84
N TYR A 61 10.95 7.00 -2.05
CA TYR A 61 12.36 7.30 -1.85
C TYR A 61 13.07 6.17 -1.10
N ARG A 62 14.28 5.87 -1.52
CA ARG A 62 15.19 4.92 -0.88
C ARG A 62 16.60 5.50 -0.83
N ASN A 63 17.26 5.28 0.30
CA ASN A 63 18.69 5.50 0.47
C ASN A 63 19.30 4.19 0.96
N GLN A 64 20.11 3.55 0.15
CA GLN A 64 20.74 2.28 0.47
C GLN A 64 22.21 2.32 0.01
N ASN A 65 23.12 2.03 0.92
CA ASN A 65 24.58 2.05 0.67
C ASN A 65 25.05 3.39 0.07
N GLU A 66 24.57 4.52 0.61
CA GLU A 66 24.87 5.88 0.14
C GLU A 66 24.36 6.18 -1.29
N GLU A 67 23.56 5.30 -1.87
CA GLU A 67 22.89 5.51 -3.15
C GLU A 67 21.44 5.94 -2.92
N GLU A 68 21.08 7.12 -3.42
CA GLU A 68 19.72 7.64 -3.41
C GLU A 68 19.00 7.30 -4.71
N PHE A 69 17.82 6.72 -4.60
CA PHE A 69 16.98 6.39 -5.76
C PHE A 69 15.50 6.36 -5.38
N TYR A 70 14.63 6.35 -6.39
CA TYR A 70 13.22 6.09 -6.21
C TYR A 70 12.87 4.70 -6.72
N ILE A 71 11.91 4.07 -6.05
CA ILE A 71 11.27 2.84 -6.51
C ILE A 71 9.78 3.10 -6.73
N TYR A 72 9.15 2.28 -7.56
CA TYR A 72 7.70 2.25 -7.71
C TYR A 72 7.24 0.85 -8.15
N PHE A 73 5.93 0.63 -8.05
CA PHE A 73 5.26 -0.58 -8.47
C PHE A 73 4.24 -0.27 -9.56
N THR A 74 4.17 -1.10 -10.58
CA THR A 74 3.09 -1.04 -11.58
C THR A 74 1.80 -1.69 -11.05
N LYS A 75 0.64 -1.39 -11.67
CA LYS A 75 -0.63 -2.03 -11.34
C LYS A 75 -0.56 -3.56 -11.41
N ASP A 76 0.11 -4.09 -12.44
CA ASP A 76 0.26 -5.54 -12.64
C ASP A 76 1.10 -6.18 -11.53
N THR A 77 2.20 -5.55 -11.15
CA THR A 77 3.04 -6.01 -10.04
C THR A 77 2.26 -5.99 -8.73
N ILE A 78 1.50 -4.91 -8.46
CA ILE A 78 0.68 -4.78 -7.25
C ILE A 78 -0.38 -5.87 -7.19
N ARG A 79 -1.13 -6.12 -8.27
CA ARG A 79 -2.15 -7.17 -8.33
C ARG A 79 -1.56 -8.54 -8.02
N LYS A 80 -0.51 -8.92 -8.73
CA LYS A 80 0.18 -10.20 -8.50
C LYS A 80 0.71 -10.33 -7.06
N THR A 81 1.24 -9.24 -6.50
CA THR A 81 1.73 -9.20 -5.11
C THR A 81 0.61 -9.44 -4.11
N ALA A 82 -0.54 -8.79 -4.30
CA ALA A 82 -1.71 -8.93 -3.43
C ALA A 82 -2.29 -10.37 -3.49
N GLU A 83 -2.37 -10.94 -4.69
CA GLU A 83 -2.84 -12.32 -4.90
C GLU A 83 -1.92 -13.32 -4.18
N LYS A 84 -0.60 -13.21 -4.41
CA LYS A 84 0.40 -14.06 -3.75
C LYS A 84 0.37 -13.95 -2.22
N PHE A 85 0.21 -12.76 -1.68
CA PHE A 85 0.10 -12.56 -0.23
C PHE A 85 -1.04 -13.40 0.38
N ILE A 86 -2.16 -13.51 -0.33
CA ILE A 86 -3.29 -14.34 0.09
C ILE A 86 -3.04 -15.82 -0.16
N GLU A 87 -2.55 -16.20 -1.35
CA GLU A 87 -2.26 -17.59 -1.73
C GLU A 87 -1.27 -18.27 -0.77
N PHE A 88 -0.25 -17.55 -0.35
CA PHE A 88 0.77 -18.05 0.58
C PHE A 88 0.36 -17.95 2.06
N GLY A 89 -0.85 -17.50 2.37
CA GLY A 89 -1.37 -17.48 3.74
C GLY A 89 -0.73 -16.42 4.64
N MET A 90 -0.22 -15.30 4.06
CA MET A 90 0.55 -14.28 4.78
C MET A 90 -0.31 -13.32 5.62
N GLN A 91 -1.62 -13.52 5.72
CA GLN A 91 -2.57 -12.63 6.42
C GLN A 91 -2.25 -12.42 7.91
N ARG A 92 -1.51 -13.35 8.52
CA ARG A 92 -1.06 -13.27 9.92
C ARG A 92 0.39 -12.83 10.08
N SER A 93 1.08 -12.57 8.97
CA SER A 93 2.45 -12.08 8.97
C SER A 93 2.43 -10.56 9.11
N VAL A 94 2.29 -10.10 10.36
CA VAL A 94 2.24 -8.70 10.72
C VAL A 94 3.41 -8.39 11.63
N ASN A 95 4.03 -7.23 11.44
CA ASN A 95 5.05 -6.70 12.34
C ASN A 95 4.79 -5.22 12.70
N ILE A 96 5.56 -4.71 13.63
CA ILE A 96 5.56 -3.33 14.08
C ILE A 96 6.90 -2.71 13.67
N GLU A 97 6.85 -1.60 12.92
CA GLU A 97 8.01 -0.83 12.46
C GLU A 97 9.08 -1.67 11.74
N HIS A 98 8.70 -2.78 11.09
CA HIS A 98 9.60 -3.75 10.45
C HIS A 98 10.58 -4.47 11.42
N GLU A 99 10.37 -4.34 12.72
CA GLU A 99 11.30 -4.86 13.75
C GLU A 99 10.71 -6.03 14.53
N VAL A 100 9.45 -5.91 14.97
CA VAL A 100 8.86 -6.85 15.91
C VAL A 100 7.66 -7.56 15.30
N ALA A 101 7.80 -8.86 15.03
CA ALA A 101 6.68 -9.69 14.60
C ALA A 101 5.59 -9.73 15.71
N THR A 102 4.33 -9.57 15.32
CA THR A 102 3.21 -9.62 16.26
C THR A 102 2.12 -10.57 15.78
N ARG A 103 1.46 -11.22 16.75
CA ARG A 103 0.19 -11.93 16.53
C ARG A 103 -1.02 -11.12 16.96
N GLY A 104 -0.78 -9.88 17.40
CA GLY A 104 -1.82 -8.96 17.88
C GLY A 104 -2.68 -8.35 16.78
N ALA A 105 -2.36 -8.60 15.51
CA ALA A 105 -3.13 -8.13 14.38
C ALA A 105 -3.13 -9.14 13.23
N SER A 106 -4.11 -9.03 12.34
CA SER A 106 -4.19 -9.83 11.11
C SER A 106 -4.93 -9.08 10.00
N VAL A 107 -4.51 -9.31 8.75
CA VAL A 107 -5.25 -8.86 7.58
C VAL A 107 -6.51 -9.70 7.45
N VAL A 108 -7.68 -9.07 7.43
CA VAL A 108 -8.99 -9.74 7.35
C VAL A 108 -9.69 -9.48 6.02
N GLU A 109 -9.25 -8.47 5.28
CA GLU A 109 -9.70 -8.22 3.92
C GLU A 109 -8.51 -7.69 3.08
N SER A 110 -8.51 -8.05 1.81
CA SER A 110 -7.48 -7.65 0.82
C SER A 110 -8.14 -7.51 -0.53
N TRP A 111 -7.98 -6.37 -1.20
CA TRP A 111 -8.59 -6.13 -2.51
C TRP A 111 -7.77 -5.14 -3.33
N ILE A 112 -7.99 -5.18 -4.64
CA ILE A 112 -7.48 -4.17 -5.58
C ILE A 112 -8.59 -3.18 -5.87
N VAL A 113 -8.29 -1.90 -5.78
CA VAL A 113 -9.23 -0.83 -6.15
C VAL A 113 -9.49 -0.86 -7.65
N GLU A 114 -10.73 -1.07 -8.05
CA GLU A 114 -11.15 -1.15 -9.47
C GLU A 114 -11.88 0.12 -9.94
N ASP A 115 -12.45 0.88 -9.01
CA ASP A 115 -13.20 2.11 -9.29
C ASP A 115 -13.01 3.10 -8.14
N THR A 116 -12.55 4.32 -8.43
CA THR A 116 -12.23 5.31 -7.40
C THR A 116 -13.45 5.86 -6.66
N GLU A 117 -14.64 5.75 -7.23
CA GLU A 117 -15.88 6.31 -6.67
C GLU A 117 -16.77 5.26 -6.01
N LYS A 118 -16.81 4.03 -6.58
CA LYS A 118 -17.72 2.96 -6.16
C LYS A 118 -17.03 1.86 -5.36
N ASP A 119 -15.72 1.89 -5.31
CA ASP A 119 -14.95 0.92 -4.53
C ASP A 119 -15.20 1.08 -3.03
N LYS A 120 -15.02 -0.01 -2.30
CA LYS A 120 -15.13 -0.02 -0.84
C LYS A 120 -14.28 1.06 -0.17
N SER A 121 -13.11 1.36 -0.71
CA SER A 121 -12.22 2.40 -0.19
C SER A 121 -12.87 3.80 -0.17
N ALA A 122 -13.72 4.10 -1.16
CA ALA A 122 -14.45 5.37 -1.20
C ALA A 122 -15.43 5.54 -0.04
N LEU A 123 -16.02 4.44 0.47
CA LEU A 123 -16.91 4.47 1.65
C LEU A 123 -16.19 4.95 2.92
N TYR A 124 -14.87 4.83 2.96
CA TYR A 124 -14.02 5.26 4.06
C TYR A 124 -13.26 6.57 3.76
N ASN A 125 -13.66 7.28 2.70
CA ASN A 125 -13.01 8.52 2.22
C ASN A 125 -11.53 8.34 1.87
N LEU A 126 -11.15 7.14 1.43
CA LEU A 126 -9.83 6.87 0.88
C LEU A 126 -9.86 7.18 -0.63
N SER A 127 -9.13 8.20 -1.05
CA SER A 127 -9.01 8.57 -2.47
C SER A 127 -7.92 7.76 -3.15
N LEU A 128 -8.11 6.44 -3.23
CA LEU A 128 -7.11 5.54 -3.79
C LEU A 128 -7.27 5.41 -5.31
N PRO A 129 -6.19 5.53 -6.09
CA PRO A 129 -6.25 5.33 -7.54
C PRO A 129 -6.51 3.86 -7.91
N VAL A 130 -7.11 3.64 -9.07
CA VAL A 130 -7.33 2.29 -9.63
C VAL A 130 -6.03 1.51 -9.73
N GLY A 131 -6.03 0.28 -9.24
CA GLY A 131 -4.86 -0.59 -9.15
C GLY A 131 -4.12 -0.53 -7.83
N SER A 132 -4.57 0.28 -6.86
CA SER A 132 -4.04 0.26 -5.49
C SER A 132 -4.42 -1.05 -4.79
N TRP A 133 -3.51 -1.58 -3.98
CA TRP A 133 -3.80 -2.67 -3.06
C TRP A 133 -4.22 -2.11 -1.71
N ALA A 134 -5.50 -2.29 -1.38
CA ALA A 134 -6.08 -1.90 -0.11
C ALA A 134 -6.31 -3.13 0.78
N ILE A 135 -6.19 -2.95 2.08
CA ILE A 135 -6.42 -3.98 3.08
C ILE A 135 -7.30 -3.46 4.22
N ALA A 136 -7.98 -4.39 4.88
CA ALA A 136 -8.50 -4.20 6.23
C ALA A 136 -7.72 -5.09 7.20
N MET A 137 -7.18 -4.50 8.25
CA MET A 137 -6.45 -5.21 9.30
C MET A 137 -7.23 -5.12 10.61
N ARG A 138 -7.45 -6.25 11.26
CA ARG A 138 -8.04 -6.31 12.60
C ARG A 138 -6.95 -6.36 13.64
N VAL A 139 -7.05 -5.50 14.66
CA VAL A 139 -6.17 -5.50 15.82
C VAL A 139 -6.83 -6.27 16.94
N HIS A 140 -6.19 -7.35 17.40
CA HIS A 140 -6.70 -8.24 18.45
C HIS A 140 -6.17 -7.87 19.83
N ASP A 141 -4.93 -7.36 19.88
CA ASP A 141 -4.21 -7.00 21.08
C ASP A 141 -4.63 -5.63 21.62
N ASP A 142 -4.84 -5.52 22.93
CA ASP A 142 -5.34 -4.31 23.58
C ASP A 142 -4.31 -3.19 23.61
N GLU A 143 -3.04 -3.51 23.87
CA GLU A 143 -1.97 -2.52 23.93
C GLU A 143 -1.64 -1.98 22.54
N LEU A 144 -1.65 -2.86 21.53
CA LEU A 144 -1.48 -2.46 20.13
C LEU A 144 -2.63 -1.52 19.70
N TRP A 145 -3.88 -1.87 20.07
CA TRP A 145 -5.04 -1.02 19.78
C TRP A 145 -4.98 0.33 20.49
N LYS A 146 -4.48 0.35 21.73
CA LYS A 146 -4.24 1.60 22.45
C LYS A 146 -3.24 2.48 21.70
N GLY A 147 -2.13 1.91 21.23
CA GLY A 147 -1.14 2.63 20.41
C GLY A 147 -1.75 3.21 19.12
N VAL A 148 -2.63 2.46 18.45
CA VAL A 148 -3.37 2.96 17.28
C VAL A 148 -4.23 4.19 17.66
N LYS A 149 -4.98 4.14 18.75
CA LYS A 149 -5.81 5.26 19.21
C LYS A 149 -4.99 6.49 19.61
N GLU A 150 -3.80 6.28 20.12
CA GLU A 150 -2.84 7.33 20.47
C GLU A 150 -2.09 7.91 19.26
N GLY A 151 -2.33 7.36 18.05
CA GLY A 151 -1.72 7.83 16.80
C GLY A 151 -0.25 7.43 16.64
N LEU A 152 0.20 6.38 17.33
CA LEU A 152 1.56 5.84 17.19
C LEU A 152 1.77 5.20 15.80
N PHE A 153 0.71 4.70 15.19
CA PHE A 153 0.74 4.09 13.86
C PHE A 153 -0.20 4.87 12.94
N LYS A 154 0.26 5.20 11.73
CA LYS A 154 -0.49 6.00 10.76
C LYS A 154 -0.76 5.30 9.45
N GLY A 155 -0.03 4.22 9.14
CA GLY A 155 -0.21 3.55 7.89
C GLY A 155 0.36 2.14 7.86
N PHE A 156 0.26 1.54 6.67
CA PHE A 156 0.83 0.24 6.38
C PHE A 156 2.10 0.38 5.54
N SER A 157 3.05 -0.51 5.77
CA SER A 157 4.20 -0.71 4.92
C SER A 157 4.36 -2.19 4.61
N ILE A 158 4.87 -2.53 3.45
CA ILE A 158 5.15 -3.91 3.08
C ILE A 158 6.60 -4.28 3.36
N GLU A 159 6.82 -5.52 3.75
CA GLU A 159 8.12 -6.16 3.81
C GLU A 159 8.16 -7.29 2.78
N GLY A 160 9.18 -7.30 1.94
CA GLY A 160 9.26 -8.31 0.88
C GLY A 160 10.51 -8.19 0.03
N GLN A 161 10.64 -9.13 -0.91
CA GLN A 161 11.74 -9.19 -1.85
C GLN A 161 11.23 -9.02 -3.28
N PHE A 162 11.81 -8.04 -3.97
CA PHE A 162 11.50 -7.71 -5.36
C PHE A 162 12.77 -7.62 -6.18
N ALA A 163 12.67 -7.91 -7.47
CA ALA A 163 13.73 -7.60 -8.42
C ALA A 163 13.61 -6.14 -8.87
N GLU A 164 14.74 -5.50 -9.12
CA GLU A 164 14.81 -4.14 -9.61
C GLU A 164 14.98 -4.13 -11.13
N ARG A 165 14.15 -3.36 -11.82
CA ARG A 165 14.31 -3.04 -13.24
C ARG A 165 14.67 -1.58 -13.37
N LEU A 166 15.88 -1.28 -13.86
CA LEU A 166 16.26 0.09 -14.20
C LEU A 166 15.42 0.57 -15.37
N ILE A 167 14.81 1.73 -15.21
CA ILE A 167 14.17 2.43 -16.32
C ILE A 167 15.21 3.38 -16.88
N GLU A 168 15.69 3.09 -18.07
CA GLU A 168 16.40 4.08 -18.85
C GLU A 168 15.46 5.27 -19.06
N LYS A 169 15.96 6.49 -18.79
CA LYS A 169 15.16 7.72 -19.02
C LYS A 169 14.48 7.59 -20.40
N PRO A 170 13.16 7.84 -20.49
CA PRO A 170 12.49 7.85 -21.78
C PRO A 170 13.27 8.80 -22.70
N SER A 171 13.64 8.32 -23.88
CA SER A 171 14.27 9.18 -24.89
C SER A 171 13.36 10.41 -25.11
N GLU A 172 13.93 11.57 -25.45
CA GLU A 172 13.16 12.82 -25.65
C GLU A 172 11.92 12.66 -26.56
N LYS A 173 11.92 11.65 -27.44
CA LYS A 173 10.76 11.25 -28.27
C LYS A 173 9.58 10.66 -27.47
N SER A 174 9.81 10.08 -26.30
CA SER A 174 8.74 9.55 -25.43
C SER A 174 8.14 10.65 -24.56
N GLN A 175 8.93 11.67 -24.19
CA GLN A 175 8.42 12.82 -23.43
C GLN A 175 7.49 13.70 -24.27
N SER A 176 7.71 13.81 -25.58
CA SER A 176 6.81 14.55 -26.48
C SER A 176 5.45 13.87 -26.63
N LYS A 177 5.40 12.54 -26.59
CA LYS A 177 4.12 11.79 -26.62
C LYS A 177 3.33 11.94 -25.32
N LEU A 178 4.00 11.92 -24.16
CA LEU A 178 3.33 12.13 -22.86
C LEU A 178 2.75 13.54 -22.72
N LYS A 179 3.47 14.57 -23.21
CA LYS A 179 2.93 15.95 -23.26
C LYS A 179 1.71 16.07 -24.18
N HIS A 180 1.67 15.31 -25.27
CA HIS A 180 0.55 15.35 -26.22
C HIS A 180 -0.74 14.69 -25.66
N TYR A 181 -0.62 13.71 -24.78
CA TYR A 181 -1.76 13.11 -24.08
C TYR A 181 -2.32 14.03 -22.99
N SER A 182 -1.47 14.71 -22.23
CA SER A 182 -1.91 15.66 -21.19
C SER A 182 -2.62 16.91 -21.73
N ILE A 183 -2.36 17.31 -22.99
CA ILE A 183 -2.99 18.48 -23.62
C ILE A 183 -4.40 18.11 -24.13
N LYS A 184 -4.64 16.87 -24.56
CA LYS A 184 -5.96 16.44 -25.06
C LYS A 184 -7.00 16.25 -23.96
N GLU A 185 -6.62 16.00 -22.72
CA GLU A 185 -7.56 15.89 -21.60
C GLU A 185 -8.06 17.25 -21.07
N ASN A 186 -7.36 18.35 -21.41
CA ASN A 186 -7.76 19.71 -20.99
C ASN A 186 -8.59 20.48 -22.04
N GLU A 187 -8.79 19.93 -23.23
CA GLU A 187 -9.60 20.59 -24.30
C GLU A 187 -11.03 20.03 -24.44
N THR A 188 -11.43 19.09 -23.54
CA THR A 188 -12.80 18.55 -23.54
C THR A 188 -13.47 18.86 -22.21
N LYS A 189 -13.66 20.15 -21.95
CA LYS A 189 -14.60 20.66 -20.94
C LYS A 189 -15.40 21.82 -21.51
#